data_e594e466640029cf39901aa25c3bee7b
#
_entry.id   e594e466640029cf39901aa25c3bee7b
#
_cell.length_a   1.000
_cell.length_b   1.000
_cell.length_c   1.000
_cell.angle_alpha   90.00
_cell.angle_beta   90.00
_cell.angle_gamma   90.00
#
_symmetry.space_group_name_H-M   'P 1'
#
loop_
_entity.id
_entity.type
_entity.pdbx_description
1 polymer ?
#
loop_
_entity_poly.entity_id
_entity_poly.type
_entity_poly.pdbx_seq_one_letter_code
_entity_poly.pdbx_strand_id
1 'polypeptide(L)'
;MSEQNVKNAENVENKNGDYVIEVKDVSLVIKKDTILTNVNLNLERGKIHGLVGRNGSGKTMLMKCICGFVRPTSGEIYVEDAKIGKDVDFPQNVGIIIETPGFIPYYSGYRNLKILAGLRNRIGKEEIMDTLETVGLKGAEHKLVRKYSLGMRQRLGLAQAMMEKPDIYILDEPMNGLDNEGVEEMREILLSLRKEGKTILLVSHNSEDIKTLCDEIYDIDHGKLKKR
;
A
#
# COMPACT_ATOMS: atom_id res chain seq x y z
N MET A 1 47.38 33.36 6.49
CA MET A 1 46.97 32.32 7.44
C MET A 1 45.47 32.44 7.63
N SER A 2 44.62 31.55 7.21
CA SER A 2 44.68 30.30 6.44
C SER A 2 43.28 30.03 5.89
N GLU A 3 43.22 29.88 4.57
CA GLU A 3 42.14 29.26 3.84
C GLU A 3 42.01 27.78 4.26
N GLN A 4 41.09 27.44 5.14
CA GLN A 4 40.72 26.04 5.41
C GLN A 4 39.53 26.00 6.38
N ASN A 5 38.32 26.33 5.92
CA ASN A 5 37.06 25.89 6.49
C ASN A 5 35.86 26.17 5.57
N VAL A 6 36.03 25.92 4.28
CA VAL A 6 34.93 25.87 3.30
C VAL A 6 35.07 24.59 2.51
N LYS A 7 34.70 23.46 3.12
CA LYS A 7 34.43 22.20 2.43
C LYS A 7 33.77 21.28 3.46
N ASN A 8 32.47 21.25 3.47
CA ASN A 8 31.60 20.10 3.74
C ASN A 8 30.13 20.59 3.87
N ALA A 9 29.68 21.28 2.83
CA ALA A 9 28.27 21.32 2.47
C ALA A 9 28.17 20.40 1.25
N GLU A 10 28.15 19.09 1.48
CA GLU A 10 27.83 18.16 0.43
C GLU A 10 26.41 18.43 -0.03
N ASN A 11 26.29 18.80 -1.30
CA ASN A 11 25.08 18.93 -2.07
C ASN A 11 24.16 17.73 -1.81
N VAL A 12 23.16 17.90 -0.98
CA VAL A 12 21.93 17.13 -1.09
C VAL A 12 21.17 17.76 -2.26
N GLU A 13 21.53 17.34 -3.47
CA GLU A 13 20.68 17.57 -4.64
C GLU A 13 19.30 17.01 -4.30
N ASN A 14 18.32 17.89 -4.22
CA ASN A 14 16.91 17.56 -4.12
C ASN A 14 16.50 16.70 -5.33
N LYS A 15 16.57 15.38 -5.17
CA LYS A 15 15.95 14.40 -6.07
C LYS A 15 14.45 14.29 -5.75
N ASN A 16 13.72 15.39 -5.73
CA ASN A 16 12.29 15.43 -5.39
C ASN A 16 11.38 14.81 -6.48
N GLY A 17 11.93 14.17 -7.52
CA GLY A 17 11.15 13.50 -8.57
C GLY A 17 11.11 11.97 -8.50
N ASP A 18 11.98 11.35 -7.71
CA ASP A 18 12.15 9.89 -7.72
C ASP A 18 11.27 9.16 -6.69
N TYR A 19 10.87 9.83 -5.60
CA TYR A 19 10.09 9.23 -4.52
C TYR A 19 8.61 9.60 -4.61
N VAL A 20 7.75 8.59 -4.48
CA VAL A 20 6.28 8.78 -4.46
C VAL A 20 5.71 8.82 -3.05
N ILE A 21 6.42 8.24 -2.08
CA ILE A 21 6.10 8.29 -0.66
C ILE A 21 7.37 8.64 0.10
N GLU A 22 7.30 9.68 0.92
CA GLU A 22 8.36 10.06 1.84
C GLU A 22 7.82 10.14 3.27
N VAL A 23 8.47 9.44 4.18
CA VAL A 23 8.19 9.46 5.63
C VAL A 23 9.41 10.02 6.32
N LYS A 24 9.27 11.15 7.03
CA LYS A 24 10.38 11.90 7.63
C LYS A 24 10.20 11.99 9.14
N ASP A 25 11.09 11.32 9.89
CA ASP A 25 11.18 11.34 11.36
C ASP A 25 9.84 11.05 12.07
N VAL A 26 9.03 10.15 11.47
CA VAL A 26 7.70 9.84 11.98
C VAL A 26 7.76 9.02 13.24
N SER A 27 7.09 9.54 14.28
CA SER A 27 6.85 8.81 15.53
C SER A 27 5.34 8.77 15.82
N LEU A 28 4.88 7.66 16.39
CA LEU A 28 3.49 7.46 16.77
C LEU A 28 3.41 6.91 18.18
N VAL A 29 2.74 7.65 19.05
CA VAL A 29 2.40 7.24 20.41
C VAL A 29 0.89 7.15 20.54
N ILE A 30 0.37 6.01 20.96
CA ILE A 30 -1.05 5.79 21.21
C ILE A 30 -1.24 5.51 22.71
N LYS A 31 -1.96 6.39 23.40
CA LYS A 31 -2.07 6.40 24.86
C LYS A 31 -0.69 6.55 25.50
N LYS A 32 -0.07 5.46 25.97
CA LYS A 32 1.28 5.45 26.57
C LYS A 32 2.26 4.57 25.81
N ASP A 33 1.79 3.88 24.76
CA ASP A 33 2.59 2.92 23.99
C ASP A 33 3.21 3.61 22.78
N THR A 34 4.53 3.55 22.66
CA THR A 34 5.25 4.01 21.48
C THR A 34 5.19 2.92 20.41
N ILE A 35 4.49 3.22 19.33
CA ILE A 35 4.25 2.30 18.20
C ILE A 35 5.29 2.46 17.10
N LEU A 36 5.63 3.72 16.78
CA LEU A 36 6.67 4.06 15.79
C LEU A 36 7.65 5.05 16.41
N THR A 37 8.93 4.93 16.07
CA THR A 37 10.02 5.76 16.61
C THR A 37 10.95 6.22 15.50
N ASN A 38 10.91 7.52 15.17
CA ASN A 38 11.77 8.17 14.19
C ASN A 38 11.91 7.37 12.87
N VAL A 39 10.76 6.98 12.31
CA VAL A 39 10.71 6.22 11.07
C VAL A 39 11.01 7.14 9.90
N ASN A 40 11.99 6.73 9.08
CA ASN A 40 12.33 7.35 7.82
C ASN A 40 12.19 6.32 6.69
N LEU A 41 11.40 6.63 5.65
CA LEU A 41 11.11 5.72 4.54
C LEU A 41 10.93 6.53 3.26
N ASN A 42 11.63 6.15 2.22
CA ASN A 42 11.48 6.73 0.88
C ASN A 42 11.18 5.62 -0.11
N LEU A 43 10.04 5.70 -0.80
CA LEU A 43 9.63 4.73 -1.80
C LEU A 43 9.81 5.30 -3.20
N GLU A 44 10.70 4.67 -3.98
CA GLU A 44 10.97 5.05 -5.36
C GLU A 44 9.81 4.64 -6.28
N ARG A 45 9.55 5.46 -7.29
CA ARG A 45 8.50 5.23 -8.28
C ARG A 45 8.77 3.95 -9.09
N GLY A 46 7.69 3.21 -9.41
CA GLY A 46 7.74 2.04 -10.31
C GLY A 46 8.37 0.78 -9.71
N LYS A 47 8.57 0.75 -8.39
CA LYS A 47 9.14 -0.39 -7.67
C LYS A 47 8.14 -1.04 -6.73
N ILE A 48 8.40 -2.30 -6.38
CA ILE A 48 7.74 -3.00 -5.28
C ILE A 48 8.64 -2.96 -4.05
N HIS A 49 8.15 -2.32 -3.00
CA HIS A 49 8.84 -2.16 -1.72
C HIS A 49 8.23 -3.10 -0.68
N GLY A 50 9.02 -4.03 -0.16
CA GLY A 50 8.60 -4.95 0.89
C GLY A 50 8.78 -4.36 2.28
N LEU A 51 7.74 -4.41 3.11
CA LEU A 51 7.81 -4.06 4.52
C LEU A 51 7.66 -5.32 5.38
N VAL A 52 8.74 -5.73 6.03
CA VAL A 52 8.85 -6.99 6.76
C VAL A 52 9.01 -6.73 8.26
N GLY A 53 8.42 -7.57 9.07
CA GLY A 53 8.54 -7.48 10.54
C GLY A 53 7.53 -8.38 11.24
N ARG A 54 7.74 -8.63 12.53
CA ARG A 54 6.87 -9.46 13.37
C ARG A 54 5.47 -8.82 13.51
N ASN A 55 4.50 -9.61 13.95
CA ASN A 55 3.21 -9.07 14.35
C ASN A 55 3.38 -8.08 15.51
N GLY A 56 2.69 -6.95 15.45
CA GLY A 56 2.84 -5.87 16.42
C GLY A 56 4.09 -4.98 16.26
N SER A 57 4.92 -5.17 15.22
CA SER A 57 6.12 -4.33 15.00
C SER A 57 5.83 -2.91 14.51
N GLY A 58 4.58 -2.60 14.10
CA GLY A 58 4.18 -1.27 13.64
C GLY A 58 3.85 -1.17 12.14
N LYS A 59 3.97 -2.25 11.33
CA LYS A 59 3.71 -2.25 9.87
C LYS A 59 2.37 -1.61 9.50
N THR A 60 1.28 -2.18 10.01
CA THR A 60 -0.09 -1.70 9.72
C THR A 60 -0.29 -0.26 10.18
N MET A 61 0.31 0.13 11.32
CA MET A 61 0.21 1.51 11.81
C MET A 61 0.99 2.49 10.93
N LEU A 62 2.17 2.12 10.42
CA LEU A 62 2.91 2.93 9.46
C LEU A 62 2.09 3.12 8.17
N MET A 63 1.50 2.05 7.63
CA MET A 63 0.63 2.16 6.45
C MET A 63 -0.60 3.03 6.72
N LYS A 64 -1.24 2.90 7.91
CA LYS A 64 -2.36 3.76 8.31
C LYS A 64 -1.95 5.24 8.41
N CYS A 65 -0.72 5.53 8.86
CA CYS A 65 -0.20 6.90 8.86
C CYS A 65 0.01 7.42 7.43
N ILE A 66 0.60 6.61 6.53
CA ILE A 66 0.80 6.98 5.12
C ILE A 66 -0.54 7.26 4.43
N CYS A 67 -1.56 6.44 4.72
CA CYS A 67 -2.91 6.61 4.16
C CYS A 67 -3.74 7.74 4.81
N GLY A 68 -3.22 8.43 5.85
CA GLY A 68 -3.94 9.49 6.54
C GLY A 68 -5.00 8.99 7.54
N PHE A 69 -5.13 7.67 7.75
CA PHE A 69 -6.11 7.11 8.71
C PHE A 69 -5.72 7.35 10.15
N VAL A 70 -4.44 7.54 10.42
CA VAL A 70 -3.89 7.86 11.74
C VAL A 70 -2.89 8.99 11.58
N ARG A 71 -3.04 10.05 12.38
CA ARG A 71 -2.05 11.14 12.41
C ARG A 71 -0.86 10.74 13.27
N PRO A 72 0.37 10.87 12.77
CA PRO A 72 1.56 10.66 13.58
C PRO A 72 1.64 11.69 14.72
N THR A 73 2.32 11.34 15.80
CA THR A 73 2.56 12.26 16.95
C THR A 73 3.59 13.31 16.56
N SER A 74 4.59 12.94 15.75
CA SER A 74 5.61 13.85 15.19
C SER A 74 6.10 13.34 13.84
N GLY A 75 6.82 14.21 13.11
CA GLY A 75 7.32 13.93 11.77
C GLY A 75 6.33 14.29 10.68
N GLU A 76 6.69 13.97 9.46
CA GLU A 76 5.94 14.37 8.26
C GLU A 76 5.86 13.23 7.26
N ILE A 77 4.73 13.16 6.55
CA ILE A 77 4.50 12.17 5.50
C ILE A 77 4.04 12.90 4.25
N TYR A 78 4.67 12.57 3.13
CA TYR A 78 4.32 13.09 1.83
C TYR A 78 3.96 11.93 0.90
N VAL A 79 2.91 12.09 0.12
CA VAL A 79 2.51 11.18 -0.96
C VAL A 79 2.31 12.03 -2.21
N GLU A 80 3.10 11.78 -3.26
CA GLU A 80 3.10 12.59 -4.50
C GLU A 80 3.19 14.10 -4.20
N ASP A 81 4.19 14.50 -3.42
CA ASP A 81 4.45 15.89 -3.00
C ASP A 81 3.39 16.53 -2.07
N ALA A 82 2.24 15.88 -1.86
CA ALA A 82 1.22 16.37 -0.94
C ALA A 82 1.50 15.89 0.49
N LYS A 83 1.59 16.84 1.44
CA LYS A 83 1.76 16.53 2.86
C LYS A 83 0.45 16.03 3.46
N ILE A 84 0.47 14.80 3.98
CA ILE A 84 -0.70 14.18 4.63
C ILE A 84 -1.02 14.89 5.95
N GLY A 85 -2.29 15.20 6.12
CA GLY A 85 -2.81 15.90 7.32
C GLY A 85 -2.60 17.41 7.31
N LYS A 86 -2.05 17.99 6.21
CA LYS A 86 -1.92 19.43 5.99
C LYS A 86 -2.49 19.86 4.64
N ASP A 87 -1.92 19.35 3.53
CA ASP A 87 -2.35 19.71 2.18
C ASP A 87 -3.56 18.87 1.76
N VAL A 88 -3.58 17.61 2.18
CA VAL A 88 -4.68 16.67 2.00
C VAL A 88 -4.87 15.82 3.26
N ASP A 89 -6.11 15.42 3.56
CA ASP A 89 -6.35 14.48 4.67
C ASP A 89 -6.01 13.03 4.28
N PHE A 90 -6.25 12.67 3.01
CA PHE A 90 -5.99 11.33 2.46
C PHE A 90 -5.26 11.47 1.12
N PRO A 91 -4.30 10.57 0.83
CA PRO A 91 -3.61 10.59 -0.44
C PRO A 91 -4.60 10.30 -1.58
N GLN A 92 -4.41 10.98 -2.69
CA GLN A 92 -5.14 10.72 -3.91
C GLN A 92 -4.45 9.60 -4.70
N ASN A 93 -5.17 8.97 -5.64
CA ASN A 93 -4.56 8.02 -6.60
C ASN A 93 -3.82 6.83 -5.93
N VAL A 94 -4.35 6.33 -4.81
CA VAL A 94 -3.80 5.20 -4.05
C VAL A 94 -4.84 4.10 -3.92
N GLY A 95 -4.45 2.88 -4.30
CA GLY A 95 -5.21 1.64 -4.05
C GLY A 95 -4.78 1.00 -2.74
N ILE A 96 -5.71 0.65 -1.87
CA ILE A 96 -5.41 0.27 -0.49
C ILE A 96 -6.06 -1.05 -0.14
N ILE A 97 -5.26 -1.98 0.42
CA ILE A 97 -5.72 -3.12 1.22
C ILE A 97 -4.99 -3.02 2.56
N ILE A 98 -5.70 -2.65 3.62
CA ILE A 98 -5.18 -2.64 5.00
C ILE A 98 -6.17 -3.41 5.85
N GLU A 99 -5.67 -4.44 6.55
CA GLU A 99 -6.51 -5.38 7.31
C GLU A 99 -7.52 -6.11 6.37
N THR A 100 -8.65 -6.57 6.91
CA THR A 100 -9.64 -7.29 6.13
C THR A 100 -10.60 -6.31 5.44
N PRO A 101 -10.75 -6.36 4.11
CA PRO A 101 -11.70 -5.51 3.41
C PRO A 101 -13.13 -5.72 3.88
N GLY A 102 -13.79 -4.63 4.29
CA GLY A 102 -15.16 -4.62 4.78
C GLY A 102 -16.17 -4.48 3.65
N PHE A 103 -16.69 -5.61 3.11
CA PHE A 103 -17.74 -5.60 2.10
C PHE A 103 -19.13 -5.80 2.72
N ILE A 104 -20.15 -5.26 2.05
CA ILE A 104 -21.56 -5.50 2.42
C ILE A 104 -21.92 -6.94 2.03
N PRO A 105 -22.16 -7.85 3.01
CA PRO A 105 -22.25 -9.28 2.78
C PRO A 105 -23.48 -9.70 1.94
N TYR A 106 -24.52 -8.89 1.98
CA TYR A 106 -25.79 -9.12 1.24
C TYR A 106 -25.79 -8.52 -0.17
N TYR A 107 -24.68 -7.91 -0.59
CA TYR A 107 -24.49 -7.45 -1.95
C TYR A 107 -23.51 -8.38 -2.70
N SER A 108 -23.59 -8.38 -4.01
CA SER A 108 -22.63 -9.10 -4.85
C SER A 108 -21.28 -8.36 -4.90
N GLY A 109 -20.22 -9.03 -5.38
CA GLY A 109 -18.92 -8.41 -5.61
C GLY A 109 -19.04 -7.17 -6.48
N TYR A 110 -19.69 -7.31 -7.65
CA TYR A 110 -19.96 -6.21 -8.56
C TYR A 110 -20.69 -5.03 -7.88
N ARG A 111 -21.74 -5.32 -7.09
CA ARG A 111 -22.53 -4.26 -6.44
C ARG A 111 -21.73 -3.52 -5.37
N ASN A 112 -20.87 -4.21 -4.62
CA ASN A 112 -19.96 -3.58 -3.68
C ASN A 112 -19.03 -2.60 -4.40
N LEU A 113 -18.35 -3.03 -5.48
CA LEU A 113 -17.44 -2.17 -6.24
C LEU A 113 -18.18 -1.00 -6.91
N LYS A 114 -19.38 -1.24 -7.46
CA LYS A 114 -20.20 -0.20 -8.06
C LYS A 114 -20.56 0.93 -7.10
N ILE A 115 -20.85 0.62 -5.83
CA ILE A 115 -21.14 1.64 -4.81
C ILE A 115 -19.90 2.51 -4.58
N LEU A 116 -18.73 1.89 -4.43
CA LEU A 116 -17.47 2.61 -4.22
C LEU A 116 -17.08 3.45 -5.44
N ALA A 117 -17.19 2.90 -6.64
CA ALA A 117 -16.98 3.63 -7.90
C ALA A 117 -17.87 4.86 -8.03
N GLY A 118 -19.12 4.77 -7.55
CA GLY A 118 -20.08 5.87 -7.54
C GLY A 118 -19.68 7.06 -6.65
N LEU A 119 -18.78 6.87 -5.67
CA LEU A 119 -18.32 7.97 -4.81
C LEU A 119 -17.46 8.98 -5.57
N ARG A 120 -16.65 8.50 -6.53
CA ARG A 120 -15.78 9.35 -7.37
C ARG A 120 -16.31 9.52 -8.79
N ASN A 121 -17.17 8.61 -9.25
CA ASN A 121 -17.78 8.58 -10.57
C ASN A 121 -16.77 8.65 -11.74
N ARG A 122 -15.62 7.97 -11.57
CA ARG A 122 -14.52 7.95 -12.55
C ARG A 122 -14.57 6.76 -13.50
N ILE A 123 -15.20 5.66 -13.07
CA ILE A 123 -15.25 4.38 -13.79
C ILE A 123 -16.70 3.87 -13.86
N GLY A 124 -16.99 3.09 -14.89
CA GLY A 124 -18.30 2.52 -15.15
C GLY A 124 -18.37 1.01 -14.93
N LYS A 125 -19.35 0.38 -15.56
CA LYS A 125 -19.59 -1.06 -15.46
C LYS A 125 -18.47 -1.86 -16.09
N GLU A 126 -17.94 -1.43 -17.22
CA GLU A 126 -16.95 -2.17 -18.00
C GLU A 126 -15.67 -2.32 -17.19
N GLU A 127 -15.11 -1.22 -16.66
CA GLU A 127 -13.88 -1.23 -15.88
C GLU A 127 -14.02 -2.08 -14.61
N ILE A 128 -15.19 -2.06 -13.96
CA ILE A 128 -15.45 -2.92 -12.79
C ILE A 128 -15.45 -4.39 -13.18
N MET A 129 -16.10 -4.75 -14.30
CA MET A 129 -16.17 -6.13 -14.77
C MET A 129 -14.80 -6.65 -15.20
N ASP A 130 -14.02 -5.85 -15.94
CA ASP A 130 -12.66 -6.18 -16.37
C ASP A 130 -11.75 -6.40 -15.15
N THR A 131 -11.89 -5.54 -14.13
CA THR A 131 -11.11 -5.70 -12.89
C THR A 131 -11.47 -6.97 -12.15
N LEU A 132 -12.76 -7.31 -12.05
CA LEU A 132 -13.22 -8.57 -11.44
C LEU A 132 -12.70 -9.81 -12.21
N GLU A 133 -12.65 -9.73 -13.54
CA GLU A 133 -12.04 -10.80 -14.36
C GLU A 133 -10.53 -10.88 -14.11
N THR A 134 -9.82 -9.76 -14.08
CA THR A 134 -8.37 -9.69 -13.83
C THR A 134 -7.99 -10.37 -12.50
N VAL A 135 -8.79 -10.19 -11.45
CA VAL A 135 -8.50 -10.81 -10.15
C VAL A 135 -9.06 -12.24 -10.00
N GLY A 136 -9.53 -12.87 -11.10
CA GLY A 136 -10.03 -14.26 -11.09
C GLY A 136 -11.42 -14.43 -10.46
N LEU A 137 -12.26 -13.40 -10.51
CA LEU A 137 -13.65 -13.46 -10.04
C LEU A 137 -14.67 -13.54 -11.18
N LYS A 138 -14.23 -13.86 -12.41
CA LYS A 138 -15.12 -14.11 -13.55
C LYS A 138 -16.13 -15.22 -13.24
N GLY A 139 -17.41 -14.97 -13.52
CA GLY A 139 -18.51 -15.89 -13.21
C GLY A 139 -19.01 -15.82 -11.76
N ALA A 140 -18.32 -15.06 -10.87
CA ALA A 140 -18.73 -14.87 -9.48
C ALA A 140 -19.16 -13.43 -9.16
N GLU A 141 -19.16 -12.53 -10.14
CA GLU A 141 -19.40 -11.08 -10.02
C GLU A 141 -20.72 -10.77 -9.32
N HIS A 142 -21.75 -11.57 -9.63
CA HIS A 142 -23.11 -11.41 -9.11
C HIS A 142 -23.44 -12.30 -7.90
N LYS A 143 -22.51 -13.16 -7.46
CA LYS A 143 -22.64 -13.97 -6.25
C LYS A 143 -22.54 -13.09 -5.02
N LEU A 144 -23.38 -13.30 -4.02
CA LEU A 144 -23.37 -12.54 -2.77
C LEU A 144 -22.04 -12.73 -2.01
N VAL A 145 -21.45 -11.65 -1.49
CA VAL A 145 -20.16 -11.69 -0.79
C VAL A 145 -20.18 -12.59 0.45
N ARG A 146 -21.32 -12.74 1.12
CA ARG A 146 -21.46 -13.72 2.23
C ARG A 146 -21.20 -15.17 1.82
N LYS A 147 -21.29 -15.49 0.51
CA LYS A 147 -21.01 -16.81 -0.06
C LYS A 147 -19.60 -16.91 -0.64
N TYR A 148 -18.81 -15.87 -0.55
CA TYR A 148 -17.41 -15.88 -1.01
C TYR A 148 -16.54 -16.65 -0.02
N SER A 149 -15.58 -17.42 -0.53
CA SER A 149 -14.47 -17.94 0.28
C SER A 149 -13.59 -16.79 0.82
N LEU A 150 -12.67 -17.08 1.72
CA LEU A 150 -11.69 -16.09 2.17
C LEU A 150 -10.87 -15.57 0.98
N GLY A 151 -10.35 -16.47 0.13
CA GLY A 151 -9.60 -16.09 -1.06
C GLY A 151 -10.41 -15.23 -2.04
N MET A 152 -11.71 -15.56 -2.27
CA MET A 152 -12.56 -14.70 -3.10
C MET A 152 -12.76 -13.29 -2.51
N ARG A 153 -12.85 -13.16 -1.20
CA ARG A 153 -12.93 -11.84 -0.54
C ARG A 153 -11.62 -11.08 -0.67
N GLN A 154 -10.48 -11.78 -0.60
CA GLN A 154 -9.17 -11.19 -0.80
C GLN A 154 -9.01 -10.66 -2.24
N ARG A 155 -9.39 -11.47 -3.24
CA ARG A 155 -9.43 -11.07 -4.65
C ARG A 155 -10.33 -9.85 -4.87
N LEU A 156 -11.51 -9.81 -4.22
CA LEU A 156 -12.40 -8.65 -4.29
C LEU A 156 -11.76 -7.40 -3.66
N GLY A 157 -10.97 -7.56 -2.59
CA GLY A 157 -10.19 -6.48 -2.00
C GLY A 157 -9.15 -5.91 -2.97
N LEU A 158 -8.46 -6.80 -3.70
CA LEU A 158 -7.54 -6.36 -4.75
C LEU A 158 -8.28 -5.65 -5.89
N ALA A 159 -9.42 -6.19 -6.32
CA ALA A 159 -10.26 -5.53 -7.33
C ALA A 159 -10.67 -4.12 -6.90
N GLN A 160 -11.07 -3.94 -5.63
CA GLN A 160 -11.36 -2.61 -5.08
C GLN A 160 -10.16 -1.67 -5.16
N ALA A 161 -8.97 -2.15 -4.83
CA ALA A 161 -7.75 -1.35 -4.87
C ALA A 161 -7.34 -0.98 -6.31
N MET A 162 -7.64 -1.85 -7.30
CA MET A 162 -7.20 -1.71 -8.69
C MET A 162 -8.18 -1.00 -9.60
N MET A 163 -9.49 -1.02 -9.32
CA MET A 163 -10.54 -0.66 -10.28
C MET A 163 -10.43 0.76 -10.85
N GLU A 164 -9.88 1.71 -10.11
CA GLU A 164 -9.64 3.09 -10.58
C GLU A 164 -8.23 3.28 -11.17
N LYS A 165 -7.45 2.21 -11.34
CA LYS A 165 -6.09 2.18 -11.90
C LYS A 165 -5.13 3.20 -11.25
N PRO A 166 -5.00 3.21 -9.91
CA PRO A 166 -4.10 4.14 -9.23
C PRO A 166 -2.63 3.89 -9.60
N ASP A 167 -1.75 4.85 -9.27
CA ASP A 167 -0.31 4.73 -9.51
C ASP A 167 0.43 4.14 -8.31
N ILE A 168 -0.17 4.19 -7.13
CA ILE A 168 0.40 3.70 -5.87
C ILE A 168 -0.54 2.66 -5.26
N TYR A 169 0.04 1.56 -4.77
CA TYR A 169 -0.67 0.50 -4.05
C TYR A 169 -0.06 0.29 -2.67
N ILE A 170 -0.89 0.21 -1.64
CA ILE A 170 -0.51 -0.11 -0.26
C ILE A 170 -1.27 -1.36 0.15
N LEU A 171 -0.56 -2.50 0.22
CA LEU A 171 -1.16 -3.82 0.31
C LEU A 171 -0.65 -4.57 1.55
N ASP A 172 -1.53 -4.78 2.52
CA ASP A 172 -1.26 -5.55 3.74
C ASP A 172 -1.71 -6.99 3.56
N GLU A 173 -0.78 -7.92 3.45
CA GLU A 173 -1.02 -9.37 3.32
C GLU A 173 -2.02 -9.73 2.18
N PRO A 174 -1.81 -9.25 0.93
CA PRO A 174 -2.80 -9.44 -0.14
C PRO A 174 -2.98 -10.90 -0.55
N MET A 175 -2.03 -11.80 -0.28
CA MET A 175 -2.10 -13.22 -0.60
C MET A 175 -2.73 -14.06 0.53
N ASN A 176 -3.09 -13.45 1.67
CA ASN A 176 -3.59 -14.22 2.81
C ASN A 176 -4.91 -14.94 2.50
N GLY A 177 -4.95 -16.26 2.77
CA GLY A 177 -6.13 -17.08 2.55
C GLY A 177 -6.37 -17.53 1.11
N LEU A 178 -5.39 -17.30 0.22
CA LEU A 178 -5.34 -17.91 -1.11
C LEU A 178 -4.71 -19.31 -1.04
N ASP A 179 -5.10 -20.17 -1.97
CA ASP A 179 -4.38 -21.41 -2.27
C ASP A 179 -3.14 -21.13 -3.12
N ASN A 180 -2.32 -22.14 -3.38
CA ASN A 180 -1.06 -21.98 -4.09
C ASN A 180 -1.25 -21.37 -5.48
N GLU A 181 -2.27 -21.79 -6.23
CA GLU A 181 -2.58 -21.26 -7.55
C GLU A 181 -2.99 -19.78 -7.46
N GLY A 182 -3.83 -19.44 -6.48
CA GLY A 182 -4.24 -18.06 -6.23
C GLY A 182 -3.10 -17.15 -5.78
N VAL A 183 -2.10 -17.67 -5.07
CA VAL A 183 -0.89 -16.93 -4.72
C VAL A 183 -0.09 -16.59 -5.98
N GLU A 184 0.12 -17.56 -6.89
CA GLU A 184 0.85 -17.33 -8.14
C GLU A 184 0.13 -16.30 -9.03
N GLU A 185 -1.18 -16.44 -9.22
CA GLU A 185 -1.96 -15.44 -9.96
C GLU A 185 -1.85 -14.04 -9.35
N MET A 186 -1.87 -13.93 -8.03
CA MET A 186 -1.71 -12.65 -7.34
C MET A 186 -0.32 -12.06 -7.58
N ARG A 187 0.74 -12.90 -7.52
CA ARG A 187 2.11 -12.48 -7.85
C ARG A 187 2.22 -11.95 -9.28
N GLU A 188 1.62 -12.64 -10.24
CA GLU A 188 1.60 -12.20 -11.64
C GLU A 188 0.92 -10.83 -11.81
N ILE A 189 -0.22 -10.61 -11.13
CA ILE A 189 -0.90 -9.31 -11.14
C ILE A 189 0.02 -8.22 -10.59
N LEU A 190 0.66 -8.42 -9.44
CA LEU A 190 1.54 -7.43 -8.83
C LEU A 190 2.77 -7.12 -9.71
N LEU A 191 3.35 -8.15 -10.35
CA LEU A 191 4.44 -7.97 -11.31
C LEU A 191 4.00 -7.25 -12.58
N SER A 192 2.76 -7.46 -13.04
CA SER A 192 2.19 -6.70 -14.17
C SER A 192 2.03 -5.23 -13.81
N LEU A 193 1.46 -4.91 -12.65
CA LEU A 193 1.35 -3.54 -12.16
C LEU A 193 2.71 -2.84 -12.09
N ARG A 194 3.74 -3.54 -11.58
CA ARG A 194 5.12 -3.02 -11.57
C ARG A 194 5.63 -2.73 -12.99
N LYS A 195 5.41 -3.64 -13.95
CA LYS A 195 5.80 -3.44 -15.36
C LYS A 195 5.10 -2.23 -15.99
N GLU A 196 3.91 -1.91 -15.54
CA GLU A 196 3.16 -0.70 -15.92
C GLU A 196 3.68 0.58 -15.24
N GLY A 197 4.74 0.49 -14.44
CA GLY A 197 5.33 1.62 -13.72
C GLY A 197 4.62 1.98 -12.42
N LYS A 198 3.73 1.11 -11.91
CA LYS A 198 3.05 1.33 -10.62
C LYS A 198 3.99 1.07 -9.46
N THR A 199 3.81 1.82 -8.38
CA THR A 199 4.57 1.65 -7.12
C THR A 199 3.75 0.88 -6.11
N ILE A 200 4.36 -0.10 -5.44
CA ILE A 200 3.67 -0.97 -4.50
C ILE A 200 4.42 -1.01 -3.17
N LEU A 201 3.76 -0.68 -2.07
CA LEU A 201 4.20 -1.03 -0.73
C LEU A 201 3.51 -2.32 -0.32
N LEU A 202 4.27 -3.40 -0.19
CA LEU A 202 3.79 -4.75 0.09
C LEU A 202 4.20 -5.20 1.48
N VAL A 203 3.24 -5.63 2.29
CA VAL A 203 3.51 -6.43 3.49
C VAL A 203 3.18 -7.89 3.18
N SER A 204 4.12 -8.80 3.45
CA SER A 204 3.89 -10.24 3.45
C SER A 204 4.71 -10.93 4.54
N HIS A 205 4.12 -11.96 5.16
CA HIS A 205 4.82 -12.86 6.08
C HIS A 205 5.58 -13.95 5.35
N ASN A 206 5.24 -14.20 4.08
CA ASN A 206 5.90 -15.21 3.27
C ASN A 206 7.22 -14.65 2.71
N SER A 207 8.34 -15.26 3.11
CA SER A 207 9.67 -14.84 2.63
C SER A 207 9.86 -15.05 1.13
N GLU A 208 9.10 -15.95 0.51
CA GLU A 208 9.14 -16.20 -0.93
C GLU A 208 8.50 -15.04 -1.69
N ASP A 209 7.33 -14.52 -1.24
CA ASP A 209 6.70 -13.34 -1.84
C ASP A 209 7.65 -12.16 -1.84
N ILE A 210 8.29 -11.91 -0.68
CA ILE A 210 9.24 -10.80 -0.53
C ILE A 210 10.43 -10.95 -1.48
N LYS A 211 10.99 -12.16 -1.61
CA LYS A 211 12.13 -12.42 -2.51
C LYS A 211 11.77 -12.33 -3.98
N THR A 212 10.56 -12.77 -4.34
CA THR A 212 10.12 -12.85 -5.74
C THR A 212 9.63 -11.51 -6.26
N LEU A 213 8.96 -10.72 -5.41
CA LEU A 213 8.25 -9.52 -5.84
C LEU A 213 9.02 -8.23 -5.57
N CYS A 214 9.74 -8.14 -4.43
CA CYS A 214 10.24 -6.86 -3.95
C CYS A 214 11.59 -6.47 -4.56
N ASP A 215 11.69 -5.23 -5.02
CA ASP A 215 12.94 -4.60 -5.47
C ASP A 215 13.76 -4.08 -4.29
N GLU A 216 13.07 -3.61 -3.26
CA GLU A 216 13.66 -3.08 -2.03
C GLU A 216 12.93 -3.62 -0.82
N ILE A 217 13.66 -3.85 0.26
CA ILE A 217 13.10 -4.44 1.48
C ILE A 217 13.44 -3.56 2.68
N TYR A 218 12.44 -3.33 3.52
CA TYR A 218 12.55 -2.61 4.77
C TYR A 218 12.12 -3.52 5.92
N ASP A 219 12.98 -3.61 6.93
CA ASP A 219 12.67 -4.31 8.18
C ASP A 219 12.13 -3.32 9.20
N ILE A 220 11.00 -3.65 9.82
CA ILE A 220 10.48 -2.89 10.96
C ILE A 220 10.44 -3.78 12.19
N ASP A 221 11.08 -3.35 13.25
CA ASP A 221 11.09 -4.04 14.55
C ASP A 221 10.96 -3.04 15.68
N HIS A 222 10.04 -3.30 16.62
CA HIS A 222 9.71 -2.41 17.73
C HIS A 222 9.53 -0.94 17.30
N GLY A 223 8.83 -0.73 16.20
CA GLY A 223 8.53 0.61 15.67
C GLY A 223 9.71 1.34 15.02
N LYS A 224 10.86 0.69 14.86
CA LYS A 224 12.03 1.25 14.16
C LYS A 224 12.21 0.59 12.81
N LEU A 225 12.48 1.38 11.79
CA LEU A 225 12.63 0.91 10.42
C LEU A 225 14.09 0.96 9.98
N LYS A 226 14.49 -0.05 9.20
CA LYS A 226 15.81 -0.13 8.58
C LYS A 226 15.67 -0.69 7.17
N LYS A 227 16.32 -0.07 6.19
CA LYS A 227 16.48 -0.65 4.84
C LYS A 227 17.43 -1.84 4.92
N ARG A 228 17.07 -2.96 4.26
CA ARG A 228 17.87 -4.19 4.22
C ARG A 228 18.98 -4.09 3.19
#